data_357c50ec7f4cd2315414a4a4a382033c
#
_entry.id   357c50ec7f4cd2315414a4a4a382033c
#
_cell.length_a   1.000
_cell.length_b   1.000
_cell.length_c   1.000
_cell.angle_alpha   90.00
_cell.angle_beta   90.00
_cell.angle_gamma   90.00
#
_symmetry.space_group_name_H-M   'P 1'
#
loop_
_entity.id
_entity.type
_entity.pdbx_description
1 polymer ?
#
loop_
_entity_poly.entity_id
_entity_poly.type
_entity_poly.pdbx_seq_one_letter_code
_entity_poly.pdbx_strand_id
1 'polypeptide(L)'
;MPERFGKWNSIYKRFARWAEDGTWEKLLAEVQKKSDAAGKLDWVVSIDSTIARVHQHGASLTRDTGALSNHKNPGEEPPDHAIGSSRGGLTSKVHLVCDGRGRPLSWVITGGNINDTTMMTAALEQIRVPRAVGRPRQRPDRVLADKGYPSKKNRAWLRERKIAATIPERDDQIAHRRKKPGRPIEFGAEQQARYKGRNVVERCFNKLKQWRGIAMRSDKTARAYRAAIALAATLIWIKTGVIHRP
;
A
#
# COMPACT_ATOMS: atom_id res chain seq x y z
N MET A 1 23.00 -2.08 18.44
CA MET A 1 23.03 -3.07 17.33
C MET A 1 24.20 -4.00 17.61
N PRO A 2 24.09 -5.31 17.42
CA PRO A 2 25.18 -6.23 17.65
C PRO A 2 26.41 -5.90 16.79
N GLU A 3 27.63 -5.98 17.37
CA GLU A 3 28.90 -5.61 16.73
C GLU A 3 29.17 -6.38 15.43
N ARG A 4 28.68 -7.62 15.32
CA ARG A 4 28.81 -8.47 14.12
C ARG A 4 28.24 -7.84 12.85
N PHE A 5 27.37 -6.84 12.96
CA PHE A 5 26.81 -6.12 11.82
C PHE A 5 27.61 -4.86 11.45
N GLY A 6 28.67 -4.57 12.17
CA GLY A 6 29.50 -3.40 11.97
C GLY A 6 28.97 -2.13 12.64
N LYS A 7 29.59 -1.00 12.32
CA LYS A 7 29.25 0.30 12.92
C LYS A 7 27.84 0.73 12.50
N TRP A 8 26.96 0.98 13.47
CA TRP A 8 25.55 1.37 13.23
C TRP A 8 25.42 2.56 12.29
N ASN A 9 26.32 3.57 12.40
CA ASN A 9 26.30 4.76 11.56
C ASN A 9 26.55 4.43 10.07
N SER A 10 27.44 3.49 9.77
CA SER A 10 27.70 3.04 8.39
C SER A 10 26.50 2.36 7.78
N ILE A 11 25.79 1.54 8.57
CA ILE A 11 24.55 0.87 8.14
C ILE A 11 23.44 1.88 7.92
N TYR A 12 23.28 2.85 8.84
CA TYR A 12 22.28 3.90 8.70
C TYR A 12 22.53 4.77 7.46
N LYS A 13 23.78 5.21 7.24
CA LYS A 13 24.16 6.00 6.05
C LYS A 13 23.90 5.23 4.75
N ARG A 14 24.17 3.93 4.71
CA ARG A 14 23.87 3.08 3.56
C ARG A 14 22.37 2.95 3.35
N PHE A 15 21.60 2.70 4.40
CA PHE A 15 20.14 2.64 4.33
C PHE A 15 19.55 3.95 3.79
N ALA A 16 19.99 5.10 4.32
CA ALA A 16 19.54 6.41 3.91
C ALA A 16 19.86 6.71 2.43
N ARG A 17 21.10 6.41 1.99
CA ARG A 17 21.50 6.54 0.59
C ARG A 17 20.64 5.67 -0.35
N TRP A 18 20.41 4.40 0.04
CA TRP A 18 19.56 3.51 -0.76
C TRP A 18 18.07 3.88 -0.74
N ALA A 19 17.62 4.59 0.29
CA ALA A 19 16.30 5.20 0.30
C ALA A 19 16.21 6.41 -0.63
N GLU A 20 17.33 7.14 -0.81
CA GLU A 20 17.40 8.31 -1.68
C GLU A 20 17.48 7.95 -3.15
N ASP A 21 18.30 6.94 -3.50
CA ASP A 21 18.52 6.50 -4.88
C ASP A 21 17.48 5.45 -5.39
N GLY A 22 16.50 5.09 -4.53
CA GLY A 22 15.43 4.15 -4.84
C GLY A 22 15.88 2.68 -4.93
N THR A 23 17.02 2.32 -4.37
CA THR A 23 17.56 0.94 -4.42
C THR A 23 16.60 -0.05 -3.74
N TRP A 24 15.95 0.32 -2.65
CA TRP A 24 15.00 -0.57 -1.96
C TRP A 24 13.79 -0.92 -2.83
N GLU A 25 13.25 0.05 -3.56
CA GLU A 25 12.15 -0.16 -4.50
C GLU A 25 12.59 -0.97 -5.72
N LYS A 26 13.81 -0.77 -6.20
CA LYS A 26 14.39 -1.58 -7.30
C LYS A 26 14.54 -3.04 -6.90
N LEU A 27 14.99 -3.33 -5.67
CA LEU A 27 15.08 -4.69 -5.15
C LEU A 27 13.71 -5.37 -5.08
N LEU A 28 12.70 -4.65 -4.57
CA LEU A 28 11.33 -5.14 -4.54
C LEU A 28 10.81 -5.44 -5.95
N ALA A 29 11.02 -4.52 -6.88
CA ALA A 29 10.59 -4.66 -8.27
C ALA A 29 11.20 -5.90 -8.94
N GLU A 30 12.48 -6.21 -8.69
CA GLU A 30 13.12 -7.41 -9.24
C GLU A 30 12.54 -8.72 -8.66
N VAL A 31 12.19 -8.75 -7.38
CA VAL A 31 11.53 -9.92 -6.78
C VAL A 31 10.11 -10.09 -7.31
N GLN A 32 9.36 -9.00 -7.48
CA GLN A 32 8.03 -9.00 -8.10
C GLN A 32 8.10 -9.48 -9.55
N LYS A 33 9.06 -8.99 -10.34
CA LYS A 33 9.31 -9.40 -11.72
C LYS A 33 9.55 -10.92 -11.84
N LYS A 34 10.43 -11.47 -11.00
CA LYS A 34 10.69 -12.91 -10.98
C LYS A 34 9.45 -13.72 -10.62
N SER A 35 8.64 -13.22 -9.68
CA SER A 35 7.41 -13.88 -9.27
C SER A 35 6.32 -13.83 -10.35
N ASP A 36 6.19 -12.70 -11.07
CA ASP A 36 5.24 -12.55 -12.18
C ASP A 36 5.64 -13.44 -13.36
N ALA A 37 6.93 -13.46 -13.72
CA ALA A 37 7.46 -14.33 -14.77
C ALA A 37 7.25 -15.83 -14.50
N ALA A 38 7.25 -16.22 -13.23
CA ALA A 38 6.96 -17.59 -12.80
C ALA A 38 5.45 -17.89 -12.64
N GLY A 39 4.56 -16.97 -13.03
CA GLY A 39 3.10 -17.12 -12.85
C GLY A 39 2.65 -17.18 -11.39
N LYS A 40 3.50 -16.77 -10.45
CA LYS A 40 3.22 -16.85 -9.01
C LYS A 40 2.58 -15.57 -8.45
N LEU A 41 2.48 -14.49 -9.22
CA LEU A 41 1.83 -13.26 -8.80
C LEU A 41 0.33 -13.36 -9.10
N ASP A 42 -0.50 -13.16 -8.08
CA ASP A 42 -1.95 -13.14 -8.22
C ASP A 42 -2.43 -11.69 -8.46
N TRP A 43 -3.04 -11.47 -9.60
CA TRP A 43 -3.50 -10.15 -10.04
C TRP A 43 -4.92 -9.78 -9.57
N VAL A 44 -5.55 -10.61 -8.73
CA VAL A 44 -6.68 -10.21 -7.90
C VAL A 44 -6.11 -9.54 -6.67
N VAL A 45 -6.15 -8.22 -6.65
CA VAL A 45 -5.50 -7.43 -5.59
C VAL A 45 -6.48 -6.96 -4.53
N SER A 46 -6.03 -6.82 -3.30
CA SER A 46 -6.78 -6.21 -2.21
C SER A 46 -6.14 -4.90 -1.80
N ILE A 47 -6.97 -3.88 -1.54
CA ILE A 47 -6.53 -2.58 -1.05
C ILE A 47 -7.17 -2.28 0.30
N ASP A 48 -6.36 -1.75 1.20
CA ASP A 48 -6.81 -1.22 2.49
C ASP A 48 -5.79 -0.22 3.04
N SER A 49 -6.10 0.41 4.17
CA SER A 49 -5.20 1.31 4.86
C SER A 49 -4.92 0.88 6.30
N THR A 50 -3.77 1.27 6.81
CA THR A 50 -3.45 1.09 8.22
C THR A 50 -2.74 2.32 8.77
N ILE A 51 -3.02 2.62 10.03
CA ILE A 51 -2.40 3.73 10.75
C ILE A 51 -1.15 3.21 11.48
N ALA A 52 -0.07 4.02 11.42
CA ALA A 52 1.11 3.88 12.26
C ALA A 52 1.26 5.15 13.11
N ARG A 53 1.33 5.01 14.43
CA ARG A 53 1.68 6.12 15.32
C ARG A 53 3.09 6.57 15.03
N VAL A 54 3.31 7.88 15.07
CA VAL A 54 4.65 8.46 14.93
C VAL A 54 5.27 8.60 16.31
N HIS A 55 6.44 7.98 16.46
CA HIS A 55 7.22 8.13 17.68
C HIS A 55 7.70 9.58 17.82
N GLN A 56 7.88 10.07 19.04
CA GLN A 56 8.34 11.44 19.30
C GLN A 56 9.60 11.82 18.51
N HIS A 57 10.54 10.89 18.35
CA HIS A 57 11.74 11.12 17.54
C HIS A 57 11.47 11.25 16.04
N GLY A 58 10.42 10.58 15.54
CA GLY A 58 9.98 10.69 14.15
C GLY A 58 9.28 12.03 13.83
N ALA A 59 8.76 12.70 14.85
CA ALA A 59 8.02 13.96 14.73
C ALA A 59 8.88 15.22 14.89
N SER A 60 10.21 15.10 14.99
CA SER A 60 11.12 16.19 15.35
C SER A 60 11.48 17.15 14.18
N LEU A 61 11.10 16.82 12.93
CA LEU A 61 11.30 17.73 11.79
C LEU A 61 10.19 18.76 11.71
N THR A 62 10.53 19.94 11.21
CA THR A 62 9.54 20.96 10.86
C THR A 62 8.64 20.44 9.75
N ARG A 63 7.34 20.64 9.89
CA ARG A 63 6.31 20.16 8.96
C ARG A 63 5.43 21.29 8.50
N ASP A 64 5.19 21.36 7.21
CA ASP A 64 4.15 22.23 6.67
C ASP A 64 2.81 21.48 6.73
N THR A 65 2.03 21.78 7.76
CA THR A 65 0.74 21.17 8.06
C THR A 65 -0.37 21.84 7.26
N GLY A 66 -0.49 21.55 6.04
CA GLY A 66 -1.52 22.10 5.15
C GLY A 66 -1.13 21.94 3.70
N ALA A 67 0.14 21.64 3.46
CA ALA A 67 0.61 21.30 2.13
C ALA A 67 -0.04 19.98 1.66
N LEU A 68 -0.48 19.98 0.40
CA LEU A 68 -0.95 18.75 -0.25
C LEU A 68 0.26 17.85 -0.48
N SER A 69 0.25 16.68 0.15
CA SER A 69 1.27 15.67 -0.09
C SER A 69 1.32 15.31 -1.57
N ASN A 70 2.51 15.36 -2.17
CA ASN A 70 2.69 15.00 -3.57
C ASN A 70 2.69 13.46 -3.74
N HIS A 71 1.51 12.88 -3.89
CA HIS A 71 1.37 11.42 -4.07
C HIS A 71 1.78 10.93 -5.46
N LYS A 72 1.97 11.83 -6.43
CA LYS A 72 2.35 11.46 -7.80
C LYS A 72 3.85 11.16 -7.91
N ASN A 73 4.66 11.81 -7.10
CA ASN A 73 6.13 11.65 -7.08
C ASN A 73 6.58 11.05 -5.75
N PRO A 74 6.43 9.74 -5.53
CA PRO A 74 6.74 9.09 -4.25
C PRO A 74 8.24 9.13 -3.89
N GLY A 75 9.12 9.51 -4.83
CA GLY A 75 10.55 9.73 -4.57
C GLY A 75 10.85 11.08 -3.92
N GLU A 76 9.93 12.03 -3.97
CA GLU A 76 10.07 13.34 -3.34
C GLU A 76 9.55 13.31 -1.91
N GLU A 77 10.27 13.99 -1.01
CA GLU A 77 9.84 14.14 0.37
C GLU A 77 8.69 15.14 0.46
N PRO A 78 7.51 14.75 0.97
CA PRO A 78 6.40 15.69 1.11
C PRO A 78 6.68 16.69 2.25
N PRO A 79 6.21 17.95 2.14
CA PRO A 79 6.47 18.99 3.14
C PRO A 79 5.92 18.65 4.54
N ASP A 80 4.88 17.85 4.63
CA ASP A 80 4.30 17.35 5.88
C ASP A 80 4.96 16.05 6.37
N HIS A 81 5.98 15.54 5.66
CA HIS A 81 6.59 14.24 5.88
C HIS A 81 5.60 13.07 5.96
N ALA A 82 4.43 13.20 5.36
CA ALA A 82 3.30 12.27 5.48
C ALA A 82 2.93 11.98 6.96
N ILE A 83 2.93 12.99 7.80
CA ILE A 83 2.54 12.96 9.21
C ILE A 83 1.37 13.93 9.40
N GLY A 84 0.27 13.45 9.93
CA GLY A 84 -0.92 14.24 10.20
C GLY A 84 -1.53 13.94 11.56
N SER A 85 -2.39 14.83 12.03
CA SER A 85 -3.11 14.64 13.29
C SER A 85 -4.32 13.74 13.09
N SER A 86 -4.44 12.71 13.92
CA SER A 86 -5.61 11.84 14.03
C SER A 86 -6.13 11.88 15.45
N ARG A 87 -7.27 11.21 15.72
CA ARG A 87 -7.80 11.08 17.10
C ARG A 87 -6.79 10.46 18.08
N GLY A 88 -5.82 9.69 17.57
CA GLY A 88 -4.76 9.05 18.37
C GLY A 88 -3.45 9.85 18.41
N GLY A 89 -3.43 11.14 18.03
CA GLY A 89 -2.26 11.99 17.95
C GLY A 89 -1.60 11.98 16.56
N LEU A 90 -0.29 12.21 16.50
CA LEU A 90 0.47 12.23 15.25
C LEU A 90 0.61 10.84 14.67
N THR A 91 0.17 10.68 13.44
CA THR A 91 0.14 9.39 12.75
C THR A 91 0.46 9.53 11.28
N SER A 92 0.96 8.46 10.71
CA SER A 92 1.00 8.23 9.26
C SER A 92 0.03 7.13 8.89
N LYS A 93 -0.51 7.19 7.69
CA LYS A 93 -1.38 6.17 7.13
C LYS A 93 -0.72 5.55 5.91
N VAL A 94 -0.69 4.23 5.85
CA VAL A 94 -0.19 3.46 4.72
C VAL A 94 -1.38 2.88 3.98
N HIS A 95 -1.64 3.39 2.78
CA HIS A 95 -2.63 2.85 1.85
C HIS A 95 -1.92 1.81 0.99
N LEU A 96 -2.22 0.54 1.21
CA LEU A 96 -1.46 -0.57 0.65
C LEU A 96 -2.32 -1.40 -0.30
N VAL A 97 -1.72 -1.78 -1.42
CA VAL A 97 -2.25 -2.79 -2.34
C VAL A 97 -1.41 -4.05 -2.17
N CYS A 98 -2.05 -5.17 -1.93
CA CYS A 98 -1.39 -6.48 -1.94
C CYS A 98 -1.98 -7.39 -3.01
N ASP A 99 -1.20 -8.40 -3.43
CA ASP A 99 -1.69 -9.46 -4.31
C ASP A 99 -2.64 -10.42 -3.59
N GLY A 100 -3.29 -11.34 -4.30
CA GLY A 100 -4.21 -12.32 -3.73
C GLY A 100 -3.59 -13.30 -2.74
N ARG A 101 -2.26 -13.32 -2.61
CA ARG A 101 -1.52 -14.10 -1.61
C ARG A 101 -1.10 -13.29 -0.40
N GLY A 102 -1.48 -11.99 -0.33
CA GLY A 102 -1.15 -11.08 0.76
C GLY A 102 0.31 -10.65 0.78
N ARG A 103 0.88 -10.36 -0.40
CA ARG A 103 2.23 -9.77 -0.57
C ARG A 103 2.12 -8.33 -1.05
N PRO A 104 2.85 -7.37 -0.46
CA PRO A 104 2.77 -5.97 -0.85
C PRO A 104 3.14 -5.75 -2.32
N LEU A 105 2.26 -5.08 -3.09
CA LEU A 105 2.54 -4.69 -4.48
C LEU A 105 2.94 -3.22 -4.58
N SER A 106 2.15 -2.36 -3.96
CA SER A 106 2.36 -0.92 -3.99
C SER A 106 1.74 -0.26 -2.76
N TRP A 107 2.15 0.97 -2.45
CA TRP A 107 1.57 1.75 -1.35
C TRP A 107 1.79 3.24 -1.54
N VAL A 108 0.94 4.00 -0.86
CA VAL A 108 1.09 5.45 -0.67
C VAL A 108 1.08 5.73 0.82
N ILE A 109 1.93 6.65 1.27
CA ILE A 109 1.99 7.10 2.66
C ILE A 109 1.42 8.50 2.74
N THR A 110 0.53 8.74 3.70
CA THR A 110 -0.10 10.03 3.92
C THR A 110 -0.12 10.37 5.41
N GLY A 111 -0.47 11.60 5.74
CA GLY A 111 -0.88 11.94 7.09
C GLY A 111 -2.11 11.13 7.53
N GLY A 112 -2.21 10.80 8.81
CA GLY A 112 -3.26 9.94 9.34
C GLY A 112 -4.69 10.48 9.22
N ASN A 113 -4.85 11.78 8.95
CA ASN A 113 -6.12 12.46 8.73
C ASN A 113 -6.70 12.27 7.32
N ILE A 114 -5.92 11.78 6.37
CA ILE A 114 -6.34 11.64 4.96
C ILE A 114 -7.35 10.50 4.82
N ASN A 115 -8.40 10.74 4.03
CA ASN A 115 -9.47 9.78 3.81
C ASN A 115 -9.02 8.65 2.86
N ASP A 116 -9.32 7.40 3.21
CA ASP A 116 -8.91 6.20 2.47
C ASP A 116 -9.49 6.16 1.06
N THR A 117 -10.75 6.55 0.90
CA THR A 117 -11.46 6.57 -0.39
C THR A 117 -10.72 7.40 -1.44
N THR A 118 -10.10 8.51 -1.02
CA THR A 118 -9.40 9.43 -1.93
C THR A 118 -8.07 8.87 -2.42
N MET A 119 -7.48 7.94 -1.69
CA MET A 119 -6.15 7.37 -1.97
C MET A 119 -6.19 6.08 -2.79
N MET A 120 -7.37 5.52 -3.05
CA MET A 120 -7.49 4.26 -3.79
C MET A 120 -6.80 4.33 -5.16
N THR A 121 -7.11 5.34 -5.95
CA THR A 121 -6.54 5.49 -7.29
C THR A 121 -5.04 5.71 -7.25
N ALA A 122 -4.57 6.58 -6.35
CA ALA A 122 -3.15 6.84 -6.17
C ALA A 122 -2.35 5.58 -5.78
N ALA A 123 -2.88 4.75 -4.88
CA ALA A 123 -2.23 3.50 -4.48
C ALA A 123 -2.18 2.46 -5.62
N LEU A 124 -3.26 2.37 -6.42
CA LEU A 124 -3.31 1.48 -7.58
C LEU A 124 -2.39 1.95 -8.72
N GLU A 125 -2.24 3.25 -8.94
CA GLU A 125 -1.33 3.84 -9.93
C GLU A 125 0.15 3.60 -9.61
N GLN A 126 0.48 3.31 -8.36
CA GLN A 126 1.83 2.92 -7.94
C GLN A 126 2.19 1.46 -8.31
N ILE A 127 1.23 0.65 -8.73
CA ILE A 127 1.53 -0.72 -9.19
C ILE A 127 2.41 -0.63 -10.44
N ARG A 128 3.63 -1.18 -10.36
CA ARG A 128 4.59 -1.17 -11.45
C ARG A 128 5.50 -2.39 -11.40
N VAL A 129 4.99 -3.51 -11.87
CA VAL A 129 5.75 -4.78 -11.91
C VAL A 129 6.49 -4.89 -13.23
N PRO A 130 7.84 -4.84 -13.23
CA PRO A 130 8.63 -4.98 -14.46
C PRO A 130 8.40 -6.34 -15.11
N ARG A 131 8.55 -6.39 -16.43
CA ARG A 131 8.51 -7.63 -17.23
C ARG A 131 9.87 -7.87 -17.87
N ALA A 132 10.11 -9.11 -18.29
CA ALA A 132 11.32 -9.44 -19.05
C ALA A 132 11.38 -8.66 -20.38
N VAL A 133 10.23 -8.53 -21.04
CA VAL A 133 10.07 -7.81 -22.29
C VAL A 133 8.84 -6.91 -22.21
N GLY A 134 8.94 -5.69 -22.73
CA GLY A 134 7.84 -4.74 -22.85
C GLY A 134 7.64 -3.86 -21.62
N ARG A 135 6.49 -3.19 -21.58
CA ARG A 135 6.16 -2.23 -20.51
C ARG A 135 5.83 -2.94 -19.20
N PRO A 136 6.15 -2.36 -18.04
CA PRO A 136 5.74 -2.89 -16.75
C PRO A 136 4.22 -3.10 -16.68
N ARG A 137 3.77 -4.17 -16.02
CA ARG A 137 2.36 -4.37 -15.75
C ARG A 137 1.92 -3.47 -14.59
N GLN A 138 0.86 -2.71 -14.82
CA GLN A 138 0.32 -1.73 -13.87
C GLN A 138 -1.14 -2.03 -13.53
N ARG A 139 -1.82 -2.83 -14.34
CA ARG A 139 -3.25 -3.08 -14.23
C ARG A 139 -3.51 -4.43 -13.56
N PRO A 140 -4.15 -4.45 -12.38
CA PRO A 140 -4.69 -5.67 -11.82
C PRO A 140 -5.93 -6.16 -12.61
N ASP A 141 -6.24 -7.43 -12.48
CA ASP A 141 -7.43 -8.01 -13.10
C ASP A 141 -8.70 -7.64 -12.30
N ARG A 142 -8.55 -7.58 -10.97
CA ARG A 142 -9.65 -7.24 -10.05
C ARG A 142 -9.11 -6.53 -8.80
N VAL A 143 -9.92 -5.62 -8.28
CA VAL A 143 -9.68 -4.94 -7.00
C VAL A 143 -10.74 -5.36 -5.98
N LEU A 144 -10.31 -5.80 -4.82
CA LEU A 144 -11.12 -6.02 -3.64
C LEU A 144 -10.87 -4.87 -2.65
N ALA A 145 -11.93 -4.22 -2.18
CA ALA A 145 -11.83 -3.17 -1.17
C ALA A 145 -13.05 -3.21 -0.24
N ASP A 146 -12.95 -2.58 0.91
CA ASP A 146 -14.03 -2.54 1.90
C ASP A 146 -15.15 -1.52 1.58
N LYS A 147 -16.16 -1.46 2.46
CA LYS A 147 -17.28 -0.51 2.38
C LYS A 147 -16.83 0.97 2.52
N GLY A 148 -15.60 1.24 2.86
CA GLY A 148 -15.03 2.59 2.95
C GLY A 148 -14.61 3.17 1.60
N TYR A 149 -14.42 2.33 0.57
CA TYR A 149 -13.87 2.74 -0.74
C TYR A 149 -14.90 3.06 -1.85
N PRO A 150 -16.18 2.65 -1.78
CA PRO A 150 -17.08 2.91 -2.90
C PRO A 150 -17.36 4.40 -3.07
N SER A 151 -16.95 4.95 -4.20
CA SER A 151 -17.30 6.28 -4.67
C SER A 151 -17.58 6.24 -6.15
N LYS A 152 -18.39 7.20 -6.65
CA LYS A 152 -18.66 7.35 -8.09
C LYS A 152 -17.35 7.52 -8.87
N LYS A 153 -16.43 8.31 -8.36
CA LYS A 153 -15.11 8.57 -8.96
C LYS A 153 -14.28 7.28 -9.04
N ASN A 154 -14.16 6.53 -7.96
CA ASN A 154 -13.38 5.29 -7.93
C ASN A 154 -13.96 4.22 -8.87
N ARG A 155 -15.28 4.07 -8.90
CA ARG A 155 -15.95 3.13 -9.82
C ARG A 155 -15.79 3.54 -11.29
N ALA A 156 -15.83 4.84 -11.61
CA ALA A 156 -15.59 5.35 -12.95
C ALA A 156 -14.15 5.06 -13.39
N TRP A 157 -13.17 5.35 -12.53
CA TRP A 157 -11.76 5.12 -12.78
C TRP A 157 -11.44 3.64 -13.05
N LEU A 158 -12.04 2.72 -12.27
CA LEU A 158 -11.86 1.27 -12.47
C LEU A 158 -12.47 0.80 -13.80
N ARG A 159 -13.66 1.29 -14.14
CA ARG A 159 -14.34 0.94 -15.42
C ARG A 159 -13.57 1.42 -16.63
N GLU A 160 -13.09 2.65 -16.61
CA GLU A 160 -12.28 3.24 -17.68
C GLU A 160 -11.04 2.38 -17.97
N ARG A 161 -10.42 1.84 -16.92
CA ARG A 161 -9.23 0.98 -17.02
C ARG A 161 -9.56 -0.51 -17.20
N LYS A 162 -10.83 -0.86 -17.34
CA LYS A 162 -11.31 -2.25 -17.47
C LYS A 162 -10.82 -3.14 -16.32
N ILE A 163 -10.82 -2.62 -15.09
CA ILE A 163 -10.47 -3.34 -13.87
C ILE A 163 -11.76 -3.80 -13.20
N ALA A 164 -11.91 -5.11 -12.99
CA ALA A 164 -13.05 -5.63 -12.27
C ALA A 164 -13.00 -5.21 -10.80
N ALA A 165 -14.16 -4.94 -10.18
CA ALA A 165 -14.24 -4.50 -8.79
C ALA A 165 -15.16 -5.38 -7.97
N THR A 166 -14.73 -5.73 -6.76
CA THR A 166 -15.57 -6.35 -5.73
C THR A 166 -15.48 -5.45 -4.50
N ILE A 167 -16.35 -4.43 -4.47
CA ILE A 167 -16.39 -3.40 -3.43
C ILE A 167 -17.86 -3.31 -2.99
N PRO A 168 -18.22 -3.77 -1.78
CA PRO A 168 -19.59 -3.70 -1.30
C PRO A 168 -19.97 -2.24 -1.04
N GLU A 169 -21.25 -1.94 -1.22
CA GLU A 169 -21.80 -0.63 -0.88
C GLU A 169 -22.19 -0.59 0.59
N ARG A 170 -22.19 0.61 1.16
CA ARG A 170 -22.74 0.85 2.49
C ARG A 170 -24.26 0.83 2.44
N ASP A 171 -24.88 0.56 3.56
CA ASP A 171 -26.35 0.40 3.64
C ASP A 171 -27.09 1.70 3.27
N ASP A 172 -26.52 2.86 3.63
CA ASP A 172 -27.02 4.19 3.22
C ASP A 172 -26.98 4.38 1.69
N GLN A 173 -25.91 3.91 1.03
CA GLN A 173 -25.77 3.97 -0.42
C GLN A 173 -26.76 3.03 -1.13
N ILE A 174 -26.95 1.84 -0.58
CA ILE A 174 -27.93 0.87 -1.07
C ILE A 174 -29.34 1.45 -0.95
N ALA A 175 -29.70 2.03 0.20
CA ALA A 175 -31.00 2.64 0.43
C ALA A 175 -31.24 3.83 -0.52
N HIS A 176 -30.23 4.69 -0.71
CA HIS A 176 -30.34 5.82 -1.64
C HIS A 176 -30.52 5.36 -3.10
N ARG A 177 -29.81 4.30 -3.50
CA ARG A 177 -29.91 3.78 -4.85
C ARG A 177 -31.25 3.09 -5.13
N ARG A 178 -31.83 2.40 -4.15
CA ARG A 178 -33.16 1.78 -4.29
C ARG A 178 -34.27 2.79 -4.60
N LYS A 179 -34.06 4.06 -4.26
CA LYS A 179 -34.99 5.16 -4.56
C LYS A 179 -34.84 5.69 -6.01
N LYS A 180 -33.83 5.24 -6.76
CA LYS A 180 -33.57 5.70 -8.12
C LYS A 180 -33.99 4.64 -9.13
N PRO A 181 -34.50 5.03 -10.32
CA PRO A 181 -34.76 4.07 -11.40
C PRO A 181 -33.44 3.45 -11.86
N GLY A 182 -33.48 2.21 -12.30
CA GLY A 182 -32.36 1.46 -12.83
C GLY A 182 -32.19 0.08 -12.19
N ARG A 183 -31.34 -0.74 -12.81
CA ARG A 183 -31.09 -2.10 -12.34
C ARG A 183 -30.34 -2.06 -11.00
N PRO A 184 -30.81 -2.73 -9.95
CA PRO A 184 -30.08 -2.86 -8.70
C PRO A 184 -28.71 -3.51 -8.92
N ILE A 185 -27.69 -3.01 -8.24
CA ILE A 185 -26.40 -3.71 -8.18
C ILE A 185 -26.52 -4.71 -7.04
N GLU A 186 -26.66 -5.97 -7.37
CA GLU A 186 -26.70 -7.03 -6.38
C GLU A 186 -25.27 -7.46 -6.02
N PHE A 187 -25.03 -7.55 -4.72
CA PHE A 187 -23.82 -8.15 -4.19
C PHE A 187 -24.12 -9.62 -3.90
N GLY A 188 -24.24 -10.42 -4.98
CA GLY A 188 -24.67 -11.82 -4.94
C GLY A 188 -23.65 -12.75 -4.28
N ALA A 189 -23.98 -14.04 -4.18
CA ALA A 189 -23.17 -15.05 -3.50
C ALA A 189 -21.73 -15.14 -4.05
N GLU A 190 -21.57 -15.05 -5.36
CA GLU A 190 -20.23 -15.05 -6.00
C GLU A 190 -19.39 -13.84 -5.57
N GLN A 191 -20.00 -12.64 -5.51
CA GLN A 191 -19.33 -11.44 -5.04
C GLN A 191 -18.95 -11.54 -3.56
N GLN A 192 -19.82 -12.14 -2.75
CA GLN A 192 -19.55 -12.40 -1.32
C GLN A 192 -18.40 -13.40 -1.14
N ALA A 193 -18.38 -14.48 -1.92
CA ALA A 193 -17.29 -15.45 -1.89
C ALA A 193 -15.93 -14.79 -2.25
N ARG A 194 -15.90 -13.99 -3.30
CA ARG A 194 -14.71 -13.23 -3.71
C ARG A 194 -14.29 -12.21 -2.65
N TYR A 195 -15.26 -11.55 -2.01
CA TYR A 195 -15.00 -10.54 -0.98
C TYR A 195 -14.32 -11.13 0.25
N LYS A 196 -14.61 -12.38 0.62
CA LYS A 196 -13.89 -13.08 1.70
C LYS A 196 -12.37 -13.12 1.46
N GLY A 197 -11.95 -13.15 0.19
CA GLY A 197 -10.53 -13.06 -0.20
C GLY A 197 -9.85 -11.74 0.21
N ARG A 198 -10.61 -10.66 0.48
CA ARG A 198 -10.04 -9.37 0.93
C ARG A 198 -9.21 -9.47 2.21
N ASN A 199 -9.52 -10.42 3.08
CA ASN A 199 -8.79 -10.60 4.36
C ASN A 199 -7.27 -10.80 4.18
N VAL A 200 -6.79 -11.08 2.98
CA VAL A 200 -5.34 -11.18 2.71
C VAL A 200 -4.61 -9.85 2.98
N VAL A 201 -5.27 -8.69 2.81
CA VAL A 201 -4.63 -7.38 3.07
C VAL A 201 -4.40 -7.15 4.56
N GLU A 202 -5.32 -7.59 5.41
CA GLU A 202 -5.16 -7.52 6.86
C GLU A 202 -3.98 -8.40 7.33
N ARG A 203 -3.89 -9.61 6.78
CA ARG A 203 -2.73 -10.48 7.02
C ARG A 203 -1.42 -9.89 6.49
N CYS A 204 -1.48 -9.15 5.39
CA CYS A 204 -0.34 -8.42 4.86
C CYS A 204 0.13 -7.33 5.83
N PHE A 205 -0.79 -6.54 6.40
CA PHE A 205 -0.47 -5.57 7.44
C PHE A 205 0.13 -6.21 8.68
N ASN A 206 -0.43 -7.34 9.12
CA ASN A 206 0.12 -8.07 10.27
C ASN A 206 1.57 -8.50 10.02
N LYS A 207 1.89 -9.00 8.83
CA LYS A 207 3.27 -9.32 8.44
C LYS A 207 4.17 -8.09 8.46
N LEU A 208 3.75 -6.96 7.88
CA LEU A 208 4.52 -5.72 7.86
C LEU A 208 4.73 -5.14 9.27
N LYS A 209 3.71 -5.19 10.14
CA LYS A 209 3.78 -4.66 11.50
C LYS A 209 4.59 -5.53 12.48
N GLN A 210 5.07 -6.69 12.07
CA GLN A 210 6.08 -7.43 12.83
C GLN A 210 7.40 -6.66 12.95
N TRP A 211 7.70 -5.76 12.01
CA TRP A 211 8.82 -4.82 12.13
C TRP A 211 8.40 -3.61 12.96
N ARG A 212 8.99 -3.47 14.14
CA ARG A 212 8.65 -2.40 15.10
C ARG A 212 8.72 -1.00 14.50
N GLY A 213 9.72 -0.70 13.64
CA GLY A 213 9.85 0.58 12.97
C GLY A 213 8.72 0.90 11.97
N ILE A 214 8.01 -0.14 11.48
CA ILE A 214 6.83 0.00 10.63
C ILE A 214 5.55 0.08 11.48
N ALA A 215 5.43 -0.73 12.53
CA ALA A 215 4.28 -0.72 13.43
C ALA A 215 4.13 0.61 14.16
N MET A 216 5.25 1.18 14.60
CA MET A 216 5.37 2.54 15.16
C MET A 216 6.45 3.27 14.37
N ARG A 217 6.07 4.30 13.63
CA ARG A 217 6.98 5.03 12.78
C ARG A 217 8.00 5.82 13.60
N SER A 218 9.26 5.40 13.56
CA SER A 218 10.40 6.13 14.11
C SER A 218 11.15 6.96 13.07
N ASP A 219 10.95 6.68 11.79
CA ASP A 219 11.56 7.41 10.70
C ASP A 219 11.01 8.84 10.59
N LYS A 220 11.91 9.82 10.52
CA LYS A 220 11.57 11.24 10.43
C LYS A 220 10.93 11.58 9.08
N THR A 221 11.52 11.09 7.98
CA THR A 221 11.09 11.38 6.62
C THR A 221 10.14 10.33 6.09
N ALA A 222 9.22 10.71 5.21
CA ALA A 222 8.34 9.78 4.50
C ALA A 222 9.15 8.83 3.62
N ARG A 223 10.23 9.33 3.00
CA ARG A 223 11.15 8.57 2.17
C ARG A 223 11.81 7.42 2.94
N ALA A 224 12.36 7.69 4.12
CA ALA A 224 12.98 6.65 4.96
C ALA A 224 11.93 5.59 5.38
N TYR A 225 10.75 6.02 5.80
CA TYR A 225 9.67 5.12 6.18
C TYR A 225 9.19 4.27 4.99
N ARG A 226 9.09 4.87 3.79
CA ARG A 226 8.78 4.16 2.55
C ARG A 226 9.82 3.08 2.23
N ALA A 227 11.10 3.41 2.38
CA ALA A 227 12.21 2.49 2.18
C ALA A 227 12.18 1.31 3.15
N ALA A 228 11.84 1.57 4.43
CA ALA A 228 11.67 0.51 5.43
C ALA A 228 10.53 -0.46 5.04
N ILE A 229 9.42 0.07 4.52
CA ILE A 229 8.32 -0.77 4.01
C ILE A 229 8.78 -1.57 2.78
N ALA A 230 9.56 -0.96 1.85
CA ALA A 230 10.07 -1.64 0.66
C ALA A 230 10.99 -2.81 1.03
N LEU A 231 11.89 -2.62 2.00
CA LEU A 231 12.75 -3.68 2.52
C LEU A 231 11.93 -4.81 3.14
N ALA A 232 10.99 -4.50 4.02
CA ALA A 232 10.12 -5.51 4.64
C ALA A 232 9.27 -6.25 3.60
N ALA A 233 8.72 -5.52 2.62
CA ALA A 233 7.99 -6.10 1.50
C ALA A 233 8.86 -7.09 0.70
N THR A 234 10.10 -6.70 0.37
CA THR A 234 11.06 -7.57 -0.32
C THR A 234 11.28 -8.87 0.44
N LEU A 235 11.47 -8.81 1.76
CA LEU A 235 11.62 -9.99 2.60
C LEU A 235 10.37 -10.86 2.65
N ILE A 236 9.17 -10.26 2.66
CA ILE A 236 7.90 -10.99 2.57
C ILE A 236 7.81 -11.74 1.24
N TRP A 237 8.14 -11.09 0.12
CA TRP A 237 8.14 -11.72 -1.20
C TRP A 237 9.13 -12.89 -1.28
N ILE A 238 10.35 -12.73 -0.77
CA ILE A 238 11.36 -13.79 -0.74
C ILE A 238 10.86 -14.99 0.07
N LYS A 239 10.37 -14.75 1.29
CA LYS A 239 9.87 -15.83 2.17
C LYS A 239 8.70 -16.61 1.59
N THR A 240 7.83 -15.94 0.83
CA THR A 240 6.57 -16.54 0.34
C THR A 240 6.63 -17.04 -1.10
N GLY A 241 7.65 -16.68 -1.87
CA GLY A 241 7.70 -16.94 -3.32
C GLY A 241 8.94 -17.64 -3.83
N VAL A 242 10.08 -17.47 -3.20
CA VAL A 242 11.38 -17.92 -3.71
C VAL A 242 11.93 -19.09 -2.92
N ILE A 243 11.65 -19.18 -1.64
CA ILE A 243 12.15 -20.26 -0.80
C ILE A 243 11.12 -21.39 -0.82
N HIS A 244 11.19 -22.29 -1.81
CA HIS A 244 10.77 -23.66 -1.59
C HIS A 244 11.70 -24.22 -0.49
N ARG A 245 11.18 -24.38 0.73
CA ARG A 245 11.80 -25.34 1.63
C ARG A 245 11.62 -26.71 0.96
N PRO A 246 12.70 -27.48 0.82
CA PRO A 246 12.60 -28.87 0.41
C PRO A 246 11.71 -29.65 1.36
#